data_e03bbd6033152d53c969612dcc5f58d0
#
_entry.id   e03bbd6033152d53c969612dcc5f58d0
#
_cell.length_a   1.000
_cell.length_b   1.000
_cell.length_c   1.000
_cell.angle_alpha   90.00
_cell.angle_beta   90.00
_cell.angle_gamma   90.00
#
_symmetry.space_group_name_H-M   'P 1'
#
loop_
_entity.id
_entity.type
_entity.pdbx_description
1 polymer ?
#
loop_
_entity_poly.entity_id
_entity_poly.type
_entity_poly.pdbx_seq_one_letter_code
_entity_poly.pdbx_strand_id
1 'polypeptide(L)'
;MTIPEFGVDTFGGVTKDAQGEPLPHPQVIRDLVDEAVAADRAGLDFFGVGEHHRADFAVSSPETVLAAIAGRTETIRLGSTVTVLSSDDPVRVYERFATLDAVSNGRAEIVAGRGSFTESFPLFGYDLRDYEVLFEEKLELLAALLTEEPVTWSGTTRAPLTEQRVYPTTAAGIRAWVGVGGSPESVVRTARYGFGLFLAIIGGPAERFAAYTDLFRRAENEFGGSPQPIAVHSPGLVAETDERARDLVHDGWLRMRRRMGAERGWPPPSPGDFEREVETGALYLGSPETVARRIAATVRTLGVDRFDLKYDQPVTHADLVESISLYGERVVPMVKDMLSDD
;
A
#
# COMPACT_ATOMS: atom_id res chain seq x y z
N MET A 1 21.53 -7.42 -10.01
CA MET A 1 20.15 -7.39 -9.43
C MET A 1 19.28 -6.54 -10.33
N THR A 2 18.01 -6.90 -10.58
CA THR A 2 17.09 -5.99 -11.32
C THR A 2 16.82 -4.78 -10.44
N ILE A 3 16.86 -3.56 -11.00
CA ILE A 3 16.55 -2.34 -10.25
C ILE A 3 15.05 -2.36 -9.92
N PRO A 4 14.66 -2.23 -8.63
CA PRO A 4 13.26 -2.25 -8.24
C PRO A 4 12.51 -0.98 -8.69
N GLU A 5 11.17 -1.09 -8.78
CA GLU A 5 10.25 0.05 -8.86
C GLU A 5 10.24 0.81 -7.52
N PHE A 6 10.02 2.13 -7.57
CA PHE A 6 9.88 2.97 -6.38
C PHE A 6 8.59 3.76 -6.43
N GLY A 7 7.76 3.58 -5.41
CA GLY A 7 6.49 4.26 -5.31
C GLY A 7 6.30 4.97 -3.97
N VAL A 8 5.15 5.59 -3.86
CA VAL A 8 4.63 6.13 -2.61
C VAL A 8 3.18 5.68 -2.42
N ASP A 9 2.76 5.57 -1.17
CA ASP A 9 1.37 5.28 -0.86
C ASP A 9 0.88 6.04 0.37
N THR A 10 -0.43 6.19 0.44
CA THR A 10 -1.12 6.84 1.56
C THR A 10 -2.42 6.13 1.89
N PHE A 11 -2.81 6.18 3.16
CA PHE A 11 -4.15 5.77 3.58
C PHE A 11 -5.16 6.93 3.57
N GLY A 12 -4.75 8.10 3.08
CA GLY A 12 -5.56 9.30 3.12
C GLY A 12 -5.72 9.85 4.54
N GLY A 13 -4.68 9.76 5.35
CA GLY A 13 -4.64 10.28 6.71
C GLY A 13 -4.95 11.77 6.75
N VAL A 14 -5.74 12.20 7.77
CA VAL A 14 -6.08 13.62 7.93
C VAL A 14 -4.84 14.44 8.25
N THR A 15 -4.46 15.31 7.33
CA THR A 15 -3.33 16.24 7.43
C THR A 15 -3.72 17.49 8.24
N LYS A 16 -2.78 18.42 8.43
CA LYS A 16 -2.95 19.63 9.22
C LYS A 16 -2.75 20.88 8.39
N ASP A 17 -3.38 21.95 8.84
CA ASP A 17 -3.06 23.30 8.37
C ASP A 17 -1.77 23.85 9.03
N ALA A 18 -1.39 25.09 8.65
CA ALA A 18 -0.22 25.77 9.20
C ALA A 18 -0.34 26.11 10.70
N GLN A 19 -1.55 26.06 11.26
CA GLN A 19 -1.85 26.27 12.69
C GLN A 19 -1.83 24.97 13.48
N GLY A 20 -1.69 23.83 12.80
CA GLY A 20 -1.67 22.50 13.39
C GLY A 20 -3.05 21.87 13.58
N GLU A 21 -4.12 22.50 13.05
CA GLU A 21 -5.48 21.99 13.13
C GLU A 21 -5.77 20.99 11.99
N PRO A 22 -6.57 19.94 12.27
CA PRO A 22 -6.91 18.95 11.25
C PRO A 22 -7.68 19.56 10.08
N LEU A 23 -7.29 19.22 8.86
CA LEU A 23 -8.02 19.62 7.66
C LEU A 23 -9.34 18.83 7.50
N PRO A 24 -10.38 19.43 6.92
CA PRO A 24 -11.60 18.71 6.60
C PRO A 24 -11.35 17.69 5.47
N HIS A 25 -12.00 16.53 5.51
CA HIS A 25 -11.84 15.43 4.54
C HIS A 25 -11.90 15.88 3.07
N PRO A 26 -12.82 16.78 2.64
CA PRO A 26 -12.82 17.25 1.24
C PRO A 26 -11.54 17.97 0.83
N GLN A 27 -10.85 18.64 1.77
CA GLN A 27 -9.55 19.27 1.46
C GLN A 27 -8.45 18.22 1.37
N VAL A 28 -8.38 17.29 2.33
CA VAL A 28 -7.40 16.17 2.29
C VAL A 28 -7.48 15.39 0.97
N ILE A 29 -8.70 15.10 0.48
CA ILE A 29 -8.87 14.39 -0.80
C ILE A 29 -8.34 15.21 -1.99
N ARG A 30 -8.56 16.54 -2.01
CA ARG A 30 -8.01 17.40 -3.08
C ARG A 30 -6.48 17.47 -3.02
N ASP A 31 -5.95 17.65 -1.80
CA ASP A 31 -4.51 17.69 -1.56
C ASP A 31 -3.83 16.38 -2.00
N LEU A 32 -4.45 15.22 -1.71
CA LEU A 32 -3.97 13.91 -2.14
C LEU A 32 -3.86 13.79 -3.67
N VAL A 33 -4.81 14.36 -4.42
CA VAL A 33 -4.72 14.39 -5.89
C VAL A 33 -3.52 15.23 -6.34
N ASP A 34 -3.22 16.35 -5.67
CA ASP A 34 -2.06 17.18 -5.98
C ASP A 34 -0.74 16.49 -5.58
N GLU A 35 -0.72 15.74 -4.48
CA GLU A 35 0.41 14.89 -4.05
C GLU A 35 0.74 13.81 -5.09
N ALA A 36 -0.27 13.18 -5.68
CA ALA A 36 -0.07 12.20 -6.76
C ALA A 36 0.52 12.84 -8.02
N VAL A 37 0.12 14.06 -8.35
CA VAL A 37 0.72 14.83 -9.45
C VAL A 37 2.18 15.17 -9.15
N ALA A 38 2.52 15.49 -7.90
CA ALA A 38 3.91 15.69 -7.50
C ALA A 38 4.73 14.40 -7.64
N ALA A 39 4.17 13.26 -7.26
CA ALA A 39 4.80 11.96 -7.41
C ALA A 39 5.10 11.59 -8.88
N ASP A 40 4.13 11.80 -9.79
CA ASP A 40 4.31 11.58 -11.23
C ASP A 40 5.42 12.49 -11.81
N ARG A 41 5.44 13.75 -11.41
CA ARG A 41 6.48 14.71 -11.82
C ARG A 41 7.85 14.37 -11.28
N ALA A 42 7.93 13.84 -10.07
CA ALA A 42 9.17 13.37 -9.45
C ALA A 42 9.69 12.04 -10.05
N GLY A 43 8.98 11.46 -11.02
CA GLY A 43 9.40 10.26 -11.75
C GLY A 43 9.24 8.98 -10.94
N LEU A 44 8.28 8.93 -10.00
CA LEU A 44 7.98 7.72 -9.25
C LEU A 44 7.18 6.72 -10.11
N ASP A 45 7.37 5.43 -9.82
CA ASP A 45 6.79 4.34 -10.61
C ASP A 45 5.35 4.01 -10.19
N PHE A 46 4.98 4.28 -8.91
CA PHE A 46 3.68 3.90 -8.35
C PHE A 46 3.14 4.91 -7.34
N PHE A 47 1.81 5.10 -7.35
CA PHE A 47 1.06 5.85 -6.35
C PHE A 47 -0.10 5.01 -5.83
N GLY A 48 -0.10 4.73 -4.51
CA GLY A 48 -1.09 3.90 -3.85
C GLY A 48 -2.04 4.68 -2.95
N VAL A 49 -3.33 4.30 -2.95
CA VAL A 49 -4.36 4.89 -2.08
C VAL A 49 -5.07 3.79 -1.30
N GLY A 50 -5.04 3.88 0.03
CA GLY A 50 -5.71 2.93 0.92
C GLY A 50 -7.20 3.25 1.12
N GLU A 51 -7.92 2.26 1.66
CA GLU A 51 -9.34 2.34 2.00
C GLU A 51 -9.53 2.28 3.51
N HIS A 52 -10.18 3.29 4.08
CA HIS A 52 -10.56 3.32 5.48
C HIS A 52 -11.92 4.00 5.69
N HIS A 53 -12.67 3.53 6.70
CA HIS A 53 -14.00 4.04 7.06
C HIS A 53 -13.97 4.63 8.47
N ARG A 54 -13.01 5.54 8.73
CA ARG A 54 -12.73 6.14 10.05
C ARG A 54 -12.58 7.65 9.94
N ALA A 55 -12.82 8.35 11.03
CA ALA A 55 -12.71 9.81 11.09
C ALA A 55 -11.29 10.36 10.88
N ASP A 56 -10.27 9.54 11.09
CA ASP A 56 -8.86 9.90 10.93
C ASP A 56 -8.30 9.66 9.52
N PHE A 57 -9.14 9.13 8.60
CA PHE A 57 -8.81 8.93 7.20
C PHE A 57 -9.91 9.51 6.30
N ALA A 58 -9.52 10.20 5.24
CA ALA A 58 -10.46 10.87 4.36
C ALA A 58 -10.97 9.99 3.21
N VAL A 59 -10.26 8.89 2.89
CA VAL A 59 -10.54 8.08 1.71
C VAL A 59 -11.23 6.76 2.08
N SER A 60 -12.46 6.59 1.55
CA SER A 60 -13.26 5.36 1.66
C SER A 60 -13.60 4.73 0.30
N SER A 61 -13.21 5.38 -0.81
CA SER A 61 -13.44 4.92 -2.18
C SER A 61 -12.19 5.24 -3.01
N PRO A 62 -11.12 4.46 -2.82
CA PRO A 62 -9.82 4.74 -3.45
C PRO A 62 -9.92 4.80 -4.98
N GLU A 63 -10.72 3.96 -5.63
CA GLU A 63 -10.83 3.92 -7.08
C GLU A 63 -11.37 5.24 -7.66
N THR A 64 -12.25 5.93 -6.93
CA THR A 64 -12.78 7.24 -7.34
C THR A 64 -11.68 8.31 -7.29
N VAL A 65 -10.86 8.29 -6.24
CA VAL A 65 -9.72 9.21 -6.10
C VAL A 65 -8.65 8.90 -7.15
N LEU A 66 -8.32 7.62 -7.35
CA LEU A 66 -7.38 7.17 -8.39
C LEU A 66 -7.83 7.56 -9.80
N ALA A 67 -9.14 7.53 -10.10
CA ALA A 67 -9.67 8.00 -11.38
C ALA A 67 -9.47 9.52 -11.58
N ALA A 68 -9.61 10.32 -10.52
CA ALA A 68 -9.29 11.75 -10.57
C ALA A 68 -7.80 11.99 -10.79
N ILE A 69 -6.94 11.21 -10.14
CA ILE A 69 -5.48 11.23 -10.33
C ILE A 69 -5.11 10.83 -11.76
N ALA A 70 -5.74 9.78 -12.31
CA ALA A 70 -5.49 9.30 -13.66
C ALA A 70 -5.67 10.39 -14.73
N GLY A 71 -6.64 11.28 -14.52
CA GLY A 71 -6.90 12.42 -15.43
C GLY A 71 -5.89 13.57 -15.29
N ARG A 72 -4.96 13.50 -14.34
CA ARG A 72 -3.97 14.56 -14.05
C ARG A 72 -2.50 14.08 -14.09
N THR A 73 -2.29 12.80 -14.32
CA THR A 73 -0.97 12.13 -14.36
C THR A 73 -0.79 11.39 -15.67
N GLU A 74 0.44 11.13 -16.08
CA GLU A 74 0.74 10.54 -17.38
C GLU A 74 1.41 9.17 -17.32
N THR A 75 2.32 8.96 -16.35
CA THR A 75 3.21 7.79 -16.34
C THR A 75 3.08 6.91 -15.10
N ILE A 76 2.82 7.51 -13.94
CA ILE A 76 2.77 6.80 -12.67
C ILE A 76 1.65 5.76 -12.64
N ARG A 77 1.96 4.53 -12.18
CA ARG A 77 0.96 3.49 -11.98
C ARG A 77 0.12 3.81 -10.75
N LEU A 78 -1.15 3.43 -10.80
CA LEU A 78 -2.16 3.82 -9.83
C LEU A 78 -2.82 2.58 -9.21
N GLY A 79 -2.78 2.45 -7.90
CA GLY A 79 -3.35 1.27 -7.25
C GLY A 79 -3.96 1.54 -5.88
N SER A 80 -4.77 0.60 -5.42
CA SER A 80 -5.18 0.58 -4.02
C SER A 80 -4.07 0.05 -3.12
N THR A 81 -4.03 0.50 -1.84
CA THR A 81 -3.09 0.00 -0.82
C THR A 81 -3.70 0.00 0.59
N VAL A 82 -4.76 -0.77 0.80
CA VAL A 82 -5.35 -1.85 0.00
C VAL A 82 -6.83 -1.57 -0.32
N THR A 83 -7.42 -2.30 -1.29
CA THR A 83 -8.87 -2.53 -1.34
C THR A 83 -9.24 -3.54 -0.26
N VAL A 84 -10.18 -3.21 0.63
CA VAL A 84 -10.66 -4.13 1.70
C VAL A 84 -11.61 -5.17 1.11
N LEU A 85 -11.03 -6.17 0.44
CA LEU A 85 -11.78 -7.17 -0.32
C LEU A 85 -12.76 -7.99 0.55
N SER A 86 -12.47 -8.14 1.85
CA SER A 86 -13.36 -8.85 2.78
C SER A 86 -14.76 -8.24 2.85
N SER A 87 -14.89 -6.92 2.72
CA SER A 87 -16.16 -6.19 2.79
C SER A 87 -16.68 -5.68 1.44
N ASP A 88 -16.02 -6.02 0.33
CA ASP A 88 -16.44 -5.63 -1.02
C ASP A 88 -16.84 -6.85 -1.87
N ASP A 89 -17.46 -6.63 -3.03
CA ASP A 89 -17.77 -7.67 -4.01
C ASP A 89 -16.66 -7.74 -5.07
N PRO A 90 -16.03 -8.92 -5.29
CA PRO A 90 -14.92 -9.06 -6.23
C PRO A 90 -15.26 -8.66 -7.67
N VAL A 91 -16.51 -8.86 -8.10
CA VAL A 91 -16.95 -8.43 -9.43
C VAL A 91 -16.91 -6.91 -9.52
N ARG A 92 -17.41 -6.20 -8.48
CA ARG A 92 -17.36 -4.73 -8.43
C ARG A 92 -15.93 -4.21 -8.35
N VAL A 93 -15.06 -4.87 -7.61
CA VAL A 93 -13.63 -4.53 -7.56
C VAL A 93 -13.02 -4.64 -8.94
N TYR A 94 -13.20 -5.78 -9.61
CA TYR A 94 -12.71 -5.96 -10.99
C TYR A 94 -13.24 -4.87 -11.94
N GLU A 95 -14.56 -4.64 -11.97
CA GLU A 95 -15.19 -3.64 -12.86
C GLU A 95 -14.62 -2.23 -12.65
N ARG A 96 -14.43 -1.82 -11.40
CA ARG A 96 -13.89 -0.49 -11.05
C ARG A 96 -12.45 -0.35 -11.49
N PHE A 97 -11.60 -1.38 -11.24
CA PHE A 97 -10.19 -1.34 -11.65
C PHE A 97 -9.99 -1.51 -13.15
N ALA A 98 -10.80 -2.32 -13.84
CA ALA A 98 -10.78 -2.40 -15.28
C ALA A 98 -11.23 -1.07 -15.94
N THR A 99 -12.16 -0.35 -15.31
CA THR A 99 -12.54 1.01 -15.73
C THR A 99 -11.41 2.00 -15.47
N LEU A 100 -10.76 1.93 -14.29
CA LEU A 100 -9.60 2.76 -13.96
C LEU A 100 -8.44 2.48 -14.92
N ASP A 101 -8.21 1.21 -15.29
CA ASP A 101 -7.19 0.83 -16.26
C ASP A 101 -7.42 1.50 -17.62
N ALA A 102 -8.67 1.47 -18.11
CA ALA A 102 -9.03 2.14 -19.35
C ALA A 102 -8.84 3.66 -19.27
N VAL A 103 -9.29 4.32 -18.19
CA VAL A 103 -9.16 5.77 -17.98
C VAL A 103 -7.70 6.19 -17.84
N SER A 104 -6.87 5.38 -17.20
CA SER A 104 -5.44 5.65 -16.98
C SER A 104 -4.53 5.18 -18.12
N ASN A 105 -5.09 4.59 -19.18
CA ASN A 105 -4.33 4.00 -20.28
C ASN A 105 -3.36 2.90 -19.84
N GLY A 106 -3.89 1.89 -19.11
CA GLY A 106 -3.15 0.68 -18.74
C GLY A 106 -2.27 0.81 -17.49
N ARG A 107 -2.57 1.78 -16.59
CA ARG A 107 -1.75 2.06 -15.39
C ARG A 107 -2.35 1.54 -14.07
N ALA A 108 -3.50 0.86 -14.10
CA ALA A 108 -4.15 0.41 -12.88
C ALA A 108 -3.47 -0.82 -12.26
N GLU A 109 -3.47 -0.86 -10.92
CA GLU A 109 -3.06 -2.02 -10.12
C GLU A 109 -4.04 -2.25 -8.96
N ILE A 110 -4.17 -3.50 -8.51
CA ILE A 110 -4.97 -3.85 -7.32
C ILE A 110 -4.03 -4.39 -6.25
N VAL A 111 -4.06 -3.83 -5.04
CA VAL A 111 -3.57 -4.54 -3.86
C VAL A 111 -4.77 -4.91 -3.01
N ALA A 112 -5.14 -6.20 -3.04
CA ALA A 112 -6.23 -6.73 -2.22
C ALA A 112 -5.77 -7.01 -0.80
N GLY A 113 -6.60 -6.66 0.19
CA GLY A 113 -6.29 -6.90 1.58
C GLY A 113 -7.52 -7.29 2.40
N ARG A 114 -7.27 -7.83 3.60
CA ARG A 114 -8.34 -8.17 4.54
C ARG A 114 -8.88 -6.96 5.32
N GLY A 115 -8.13 -5.86 5.31
CA GLY A 115 -8.33 -4.74 6.22
C GLY A 115 -7.77 -5.02 7.61
N SER A 116 -6.91 -4.11 8.11
CA SER A 116 -6.34 -4.20 9.46
C SER A 116 -7.23 -3.57 10.53
N PHE A 117 -8.19 -2.77 10.11
CA PHE A 117 -9.26 -2.21 10.92
C PHE A 117 -10.57 -2.93 10.58
N THR A 118 -11.46 -3.04 11.53
CA THR A 118 -12.68 -3.88 11.42
C THR A 118 -13.96 -3.10 11.22
N GLU A 119 -13.88 -1.78 11.10
CA GLU A 119 -15.03 -0.87 10.96
C GLU A 119 -15.86 -1.11 9.69
N SER A 120 -15.27 -1.63 8.62
CA SER A 120 -15.99 -1.97 7.39
C SER A 120 -16.98 -3.11 7.58
N PHE A 121 -16.71 -4.04 8.51
CA PHE A 121 -17.59 -5.20 8.73
C PHE A 121 -18.98 -4.80 9.18
N PRO A 122 -19.20 -4.13 10.32
CA PRO A 122 -20.53 -3.68 10.72
C PRO A 122 -21.12 -2.64 9.77
N LEU A 123 -20.29 -1.81 9.12
CA LEU A 123 -20.76 -0.80 8.18
C LEU A 123 -21.43 -1.40 6.95
N PHE A 124 -20.88 -2.50 6.43
CA PHE A 124 -21.40 -3.22 5.26
C PHE A 124 -22.21 -4.48 5.59
N GLY A 125 -22.48 -4.71 6.88
CA GLY A 125 -23.34 -5.82 7.32
C GLY A 125 -22.66 -7.18 7.34
N TYR A 126 -21.34 -7.23 7.44
CA TYR A 126 -20.58 -8.48 7.60
C TYR A 126 -20.30 -8.79 9.07
N ASP A 127 -20.21 -10.08 9.39
CA ASP A 127 -19.83 -10.57 10.72
C ASP A 127 -18.32 -10.85 10.75
N LEU A 128 -17.64 -10.41 11.81
CA LEU A 128 -16.21 -10.69 12.01
C LEU A 128 -15.89 -12.19 12.17
N ARG A 129 -16.89 -13.03 12.51
CA ARG A 129 -16.73 -14.49 12.54
C ARG A 129 -16.43 -15.06 11.16
N ASP A 130 -16.85 -14.37 10.10
CA ASP A 130 -16.65 -14.80 8.72
C ASP A 130 -15.38 -14.19 8.09
N TYR A 131 -14.51 -13.54 8.90
CA TYR A 131 -13.32 -12.80 8.44
C TYR A 131 -12.43 -13.60 7.50
N GLU A 132 -12.12 -14.85 7.82
CA GLU A 132 -11.26 -15.69 6.99
C GLU A 132 -11.97 -16.19 5.72
N VAL A 133 -13.20 -16.68 5.83
CA VAL A 133 -13.95 -17.21 4.68
C VAL A 133 -14.30 -16.12 3.68
N LEU A 134 -14.65 -14.93 4.16
CA LEU A 134 -14.92 -13.77 3.30
C LEU A 134 -13.71 -13.44 2.42
N PHE A 135 -12.52 -13.37 3.01
CA PHE A 135 -11.33 -13.04 2.24
C PHE A 135 -10.91 -14.17 1.31
N GLU A 136 -10.92 -15.42 1.78
CA GLU A 136 -10.53 -16.59 0.99
C GLU A 136 -11.39 -16.73 -0.28
N GLU A 137 -12.72 -16.79 -0.13
CA GLU A 137 -13.65 -16.98 -1.24
C GLU A 137 -13.63 -15.80 -2.22
N LYS A 138 -13.53 -14.56 -1.68
CA LYS A 138 -13.49 -13.36 -2.52
C LYS A 138 -12.17 -13.21 -3.26
N LEU A 139 -11.05 -13.63 -2.68
CA LEU A 139 -9.75 -13.63 -3.35
C LEU A 139 -9.70 -14.68 -4.47
N GLU A 140 -10.25 -15.87 -4.22
CA GLU A 140 -10.38 -16.91 -5.25
C GLU A 140 -11.20 -16.41 -6.44
N LEU A 141 -12.36 -15.77 -6.17
CA LEU A 141 -13.17 -15.20 -7.24
C LEU A 141 -12.45 -14.07 -7.97
N LEU A 142 -11.75 -13.17 -7.25
CA LEU A 142 -10.98 -12.10 -7.90
C LEU A 142 -9.88 -12.67 -8.81
N ALA A 143 -9.19 -13.72 -8.37
CA ALA A 143 -8.19 -14.40 -9.22
C ALA A 143 -8.80 -14.94 -10.52
N ALA A 144 -9.99 -15.57 -10.43
CA ALA A 144 -10.70 -16.04 -11.60
C ALA A 144 -11.14 -14.89 -12.54
N LEU A 145 -11.62 -13.77 -11.99
CA LEU A 145 -12.04 -12.60 -12.77
C LEU A 145 -10.88 -11.94 -13.52
N LEU A 146 -9.70 -11.92 -12.93
CA LEU A 146 -8.49 -11.35 -13.54
C LEU A 146 -7.97 -12.12 -14.74
N THR A 147 -8.46 -13.35 -14.99
CA THR A 147 -8.16 -14.09 -16.22
C THR A 147 -8.92 -13.56 -17.42
N GLU A 148 -9.98 -12.77 -17.21
CA GLU A 148 -10.90 -12.23 -18.22
C GLU A 148 -11.65 -13.29 -19.05
N GLU A 149 -11.58 -14.54 -18.64
CA GLU A 149 -12.36 -15.64 -19.21
C GLU A 149 -13.75 -15.74 -18.55
N PRO A 150 -14.73 -16.44 -19.16
CA PRO A 150 -16.01 -16.69 -18.50
C PRO A 150 -15.83 -17.44 -17.18
N VAL A 151 -16.34 -16.86 -16.08
CA VAL A 151 -16.17 -17.41 -14.73
C VAL A 151 -17.34 -18.28 -14.35
N THR A 152 -17.04 -19.50 -13.89
CA THR A 152 -17.94 -20.37 -13.12
C THR A 152 -17.36 -20.51 -11.73
N TRP A 153 -18.10 -20.04 -10.72
CA TRP A 153 -17.63 -20.00 -9.33
C TRP A 153 -18.82 -20.20 -8.37
N SER A 154 -18.58 -20.85 -7.24
CA SER A 154 -19.56 -21.00 -6.17
C SER A 154 -18.87 -20.94 -4.80
N GLY A 155 -19.50 -20.29 -3.84
CA GLY A 155 -19.06 -20.18 -2.47
C GLY A 155 -20.24 -19.90 -1.54
N THR A 156 -19.94 -19.51 -0.32
CA THR A 156 -20.93 -19.24 0.74
C THR A 156 -21.19 -17.74 0.95
N THR A 157 -20.28 -16.89 0.48
CA THR A 157 -20.27 -15.44 0.76
C THR A 157 -21.02 -14.60 -0.28
N ARG A 158 -21.40 -15.19 -1.41
CA ARG A 158 -22.22 -14.57 -2.46
C ARG A 158 -22.88 -15.61 -3.37
N ALA A 159 -23.84 -15.15 -4.19
CA ALA A 159 -24.48 -15.99 -5.20
C ALA A 159 -23.46 -16.53 -6.23
N PRO A 160 -23.62 -17.78 -6.72
CA PRO A 160 -22.72 -18.38 -7.69
C PRO A 160 -22.77 -17.67 -9.05
N LEU A 161 -21.69 -17.80 -9.80
CA LEU A 161 -21.59 -17.40 -11.19
C LEU A 161 -21.55 -18.67 -12.06
N THR A 162 -22.16 -18.62 -13.23
CA THR A 162 -22.13 -19.73 -14.20
C THR A 162 -21.82 -19.16 -15.58
N GLU A 163 -20.64 -19.45 -16.12
CA GLU A 163 -20.15 -18.98 -17.41
C GLU A 163 -20.35 -17.47 -17.65
N GLN A 164 -20.15 -16.66 -16.59
CA GLN A 164 -20.32 -15.22 -16.64
C GLN A 164 -19.03 -14.52 -17.07
N ARG A 165 -19.09 -13.74 -18.14
CA ARG A 165 -18.03 -12.79 -18.50
C ARG A 165 -18.33 -11.44 -17.90
N VAL A 166 -17.32 -10.83 -17.28
CA VAL A 166 -17.41 -9.50 -16.66
C VAL A 166 -16.74 -8.45 -17.55
N TYR A 167 -17.25 -7.24 -17.55
CA TYR A 167 -16.81 -6.13 -18.39
C TYR A 167 -16.57 -4.86 -17.56
N PRO A 168 -15.70 -3.92 -18.06
CA PRO A 168 -14.93 -4.03 -19.31
C PRO A 168 -13.79 -5.03 -19.20
N THR A 169 -13.28 -5.51 -20.32
CA THR A 169 -11.99 -6.20 -20.38
C THR A 169 -10.86 -5.18 -20.53
N THR A 170 -9.66 -5.56 -20.13
CA THR A 170 -8.47 -4.71 -20.27
C THR A 170 -7.65 -5.03 -21.50
N ALA A 171 -6.67 -4.21 -21.83
CA ALA A 171 -5.80 -4.46 -22.98
C ALA A 171 -4.66 -5.46 -22.67
N ALA A 172 -4.18 -5.51 -21.41
CA ALA A 172 -3.01 -6.27 -21.03
C ALA A 172 -3.12 -7.00 -19.67
N GLY A 173 -4.33 -7.05 -19.10
CA GLY A 173 -4.55 -7.52 -17.74
C GLY A 173 -4.24 -6.45 -16.68
N ILE A 174 -4.68 -6.68 -15.45
CA ILE A 174 -4.42 -5.81 -14.29
C ILE A 174 -3.40 -6.50 -13.40
N ARG A 175 -2.29 -5.82 -13.08
CA ARG A 175 -1.34 -6.30 -12.07
C ARG A 175 -2.04 -6.32 -10.70
N ALA A 176 -1.96 -7.46 -10.02
CA ALA A 176 -2.65 -7.64 -8.76
C ALA A 176 -1.76 -8.25 -7.68
N TRP A 177 -1.96 -7.78 -6.46
CA TRP A 177 -1.16 -8.10 -5.29
C TRP A 177 -2.05 -8.44 -4.11
N VAL A 178 -1.50 -9.12 -3.11
CA VAL A 178 -2.14 -9.29 -1.80
C VAL A 178 -1.29 -8.61 -0.73
N GLY A 179 -1.92 -7.72 0.03
CA GLY A 179 -1.32 -7.05 1.17
C GLY A 179 -1.19 -7.99 2.37
N VAL A 180 0.04 -8.19 2.87
CA VAL A 180 0.36 -9.10 3.97
C VAL A 180 1.13 -8.37 5.07
N GLY A 181 0.54 -8.30 6.26
CA GLY A 181 1.14 -7.64 7.44
C GLY A 181 1.94 -8.55 8.37
N GLY A 182 2.18 -9.84 8.00
CA GLY A 182 2.98 -10.75 8.81
C GLY A 182 2.28 -12.07 9.20
N SER A 183 1.33 -12.58 8.40
CA SER A 183 0.73 -13.90 8.55
C SER A 183 1.34 -14.86 7.53
N PRO A 184 1.99 -15.96 7.95
CA PRO A 184 2.51 -16.99 7.05
C PRO A 184 1.44 -17.59 6.15
N GLU A 185 0.22 -17.79 6.69
CA GLU A 185 -0.93 -18.32 5.95
C GLU A 185 -1.32 -17.39 4.79
N SER A 186 -1.26 -16.08 5.02
CA SER A 186 -1.54 -15.08 3.97
C SER A 186 -0.47 -15.08 2.88
N VAL A 187 0.80 -15.31 3.23
CA VAL A 187 1.88 -15.48 2.24
C VAL A 187 1.63 -16.69 1.35
N VAL A 188 1.31 -17.85 1.95
CA VAL A 188 1.02 -19.09 1.20
C VAL A 188 -0.22 -18.92 0.32
N ARG A 189 -1.27 -18.26 0.84
CA ARG A 189 -2.50 -17.93 0.09
C ARG A 189 -2.19 -17.07 -1.13
N THR A 190 -1.35 -16.04 -0.99
CA THR A 190 -0.93 -15.16 -2.08
C THR A 190 -0.30 -15.95 -3.21
N ALA A 191 0.64 -16.84 -2.91
CA ALA A 191 1.29 -17.71 -3.89
C ALA A 191 0.30 -18.69 -4.55
N ARG A 192 -0.61 -19.29 -3.77
CA ARG A 192 -1.62 -20.24 -4.26
C ARG A 192 -2.47 -19.65 -5.38
N TYR A 193 -2.88 -18.39 -5.24
CA TYR A 193 -3.75 -17.73 -6.22
C TYR A 193 -2.98 -16.93 -7.28
N GLY A 194 -1.65 -16.96 -7.29
CA GLY A 194 -0.81 -16.32 -8.30
C GLY A 194 -0.76 -14.80 -8.26
N PHE A 195 -0.95 -14.21 -7.07
CA PHE A 195 -0.80 -12.76 -6.85
C PHE A 195 0.63 -12.38 -6.50
N GLY A 196 1.01 -11.12 -6.78
CA GLY A 196 2.20 -10.53 -6.20
C GLY A 196 2.08 -10.39 -4.67
N LEU A 197 3.20 -10.50 -3.96
CA LEU A 197 3.26 -10.32 -2.51
C LEU A 197 3.55 -8.86 -2.18
N PHE A 198 2.65 -8.20 -1.43
CA PHE A 198 2.81 -6.82 -0.96
C PHE A 198 2.98 -6.82 0.57
N LEU A 199 4.23 -6.72 1.06
CA LEU A 199 4.53 -6.76 2.48
C LEU A 199 4.32 -5.40 3.15
N ALA A 200 3.43 -5.34 4.12
CA ALA A 200 3.17 -4.16 4.93
C ALA A 200 4.11 -4.17 6.16
N ILE A 201 5.28 -3.56 6.03
CA ILE A 201 6.26 -3.44 7.12
C ILE A 201 6.00 -2.14 7.86
N ILE A 202 5.05 -2.15 8.79
CA ILE A 202 4.59 -0.98 9.52
C ILE A 202 5.16 -0.87 10.95
N GLY A 203 6.05 -1.79 11.34
CA GLY A 203 6.73 -1.78 12.64
C GLY A 203 7.80 -2.86 12.75
N GLY A 204 8.88 -2.51 13.44
CA GLY A 204 10.04 -3.38 13.62
C GLY A 204 10.96 -3.46 12.40
N PRO A 205 12.10 -4.15 12.52
CA PRO A 205 13.13 -4.19 11.48
C PRO A 205 12.68 -5.01 10.26
N ALA A 206 13.05 -4.53 9.06
CA ALA A 206 12.70 -5.14 7.79
C ALA A 206 13.23 -6.58 7.65
N GLU A 207 14.39 -6.88 8.22
CA GLU A 207 15.05 -8.19 8.16
C GLU A 207 14.15 -9.34 8.69
N ARG A 208 13.24 -9.04 9.59
CA ARG A 208 12.26 -10.01 10.11
C ARG A 208 11.34 -10.56 9.02
N PHE A 209 11.18 -9.82 7.93
CA PHE A 209 10.31 -10.19 6.82
C PHE A 209 11.02 -11.07 5.77
N ALA A 210 12.33 -11.28 5.85
CA ALA A 210 13.04 -12.20 4.96
C ALA A 210 12.47 -13.62 4.99
N ALA A 211 12.03 -14.10 6.15
CA ALA A 211 11.36 -15.40 6.25
C ALA A 211 10.04 -15.47 5.44
N TYR A 212 9.36 -14.35 5.22
CA TYR A 212 8.13 -14.30 4.39
C TYR A 212 8.45 -14.29 2.91
N THR A 213 9.48 -13.57 2.48
CA THR A 213 9.93 -13.63 1.07
C THR A 213 10.42 -15.03 0.70
N ASP A 214 11.17 -15.68 1.57
CA ASP A 214 11.60 -17.07 1.40
C ASP A 214 10.41 -18.06 1.38
N LEU A 215 9.43 -17.86 2.26
CA LEU A 215 8.22 -18.67 2.31
C LEU A 215 7.40 -18.50 1.02
N PHE A 216 7.28 -17.27 0.52
CA PHE A 216 6.57 -16.97 -0.72
C PHE A 216 7.19 -17.71 -1.90
N ARG A 217 8.50 -17.61 -2.09
CA ARG A 217 9.22 -18.30 -3.17
C ARG A 217 9.09 -19.82 -3.11
N ARG A 218 9.11 -20.39 -1.90
CA ARG A 218 8.88 -21.83 -1.71
C ARG A 218 7.44 -22.23 -2.08
N ALA A 219 6.46 -21.45 -1.64
CA ALA A 219 5.05 -21.70 -1.94
C ALA A 219 4.76 -21.62 -3.44
N GLU A 220 5.30 -20.62 -4.15
CA GLU A 220 5.19 -20.52 -5.63
C GLU A 220 5.70 -21.78 -6.30
N ASN A 221 6.86 -22.29 -5.90
CA ASN A 221 7.44 -23.52 -6.44
C ASN A 221 6.55 -24.76 -6.16
N GLU A 222 5.94 -24.82 -4.98
CA GLU A 222 5.02 -25.91 -4.61
C GLU A 222 3.73 -25.90 -5.43
N PHE A 223 3.15 -24.72 -5.68
CA PHE A 223 1.94 -24.59 -6.51
C PHE A 223 2.22 -24.59 -8.02
N GLY A 224 3.47 -24.54 -8.44
CA GLY A 224 3.86 -24.61 -9.86
C GLY A 224 3.52 -23.34 -10.65
N GLY A 225 3.38 -22.20 -9.96
CA GLY A 225 3.14 -20.89 -10.57
C GLY A 225 4.40 -20.25 -11.15
N SER A 226 4.22 -19.27 -12.04
CA SER A 226 5.32 -18.39 -12.45
C SER A 226 5.71 -17.47 -11.29
N PRO A 227 7.01 -17.14 -11.14
CA PRO A 227 7.45 -16.20 -10.10
C PRO A 227 6.70 -14.86 -10.18
N GLN A 228 6.09 -14.48 -9.07
CA GLN A 228 5.36 -13.22 -8.93
C GLN A 228 6.24 -12.18 -8.21
N PRO A 229 6.04 -10.88 -8.48
CA PRO A 229 6.85 -9.85 -7.85
C PRO A 229 6.55 -9.71 -6.35
N ILE A 230 7.55 -9.23 -5.60
CA ILE A 230 7.45 -8.87 -4.19
C ILE A 230 7.60 -7.36 -4.05
N ALA A 231 6.64 -6.73 -3.39
CA ALA A 231 6.67 -5.33 -3.01
C ALA A 231 6.71 -5.19 -1.49
N VAL A 232 7.26 -4.07 -1.02
CA VAL A 232 7.26 -3.68 0.40
C VAL A 232 6.76 -2.26 0.50
N HIS A 233 5.91 -1.96 1.49
CA HIS A 233 5.70 -0.60 1.92
C HIS A 233 6.07 -0.40 3.39
N SER A 234 6.61 0.79 3.71
CA SER A 234 6.97 1.17 5.07
C SER A 234 6.73 2.66 5.30
N PRO A 235 6.31 3.06 6.51
CA PRO A 235 6.08 4.47 6.81
C PRO A 235 7.38 5.28 6.74
N GLY A 236 7.28 6.52 6.28
CA GLY A 236 8.42 7.40 6.24
C GLY A 236 8.09 8.84 5.88
N LEU A 237 9.11 9.67 5.90
CA LEU A 237 9.09 11.05 5.41
C LEU A 237 10.54 11.50 5.15
N VAL A 238 10.74 12.13 4.01
CA VAL A 238 12.05 12.72 3.63
C VAL A 238 12.00 14.22 3.86
N ALA A 239 13.04 14.76 4.48
CA ALA A 239 13.24 16.21 4.61
C ALA A 239 14.70 16.56 4.27
N GLU A 240 15.03 17.85 4.15
CA GLU A 240 16.40 18.27 3.81
C GLU A 240 17.46 17.80 4.80
N THR A 241 17.09 17.64 6.10
CA THR A 241 17.99 17.13 7.13
C THR A 241 17.30 16.12 8.04
N ASP A 242 18.10 15.28 8.70
CA ASP A 242 17.60 14.28 9.68
C ASP A 242 16.88 14.97 10.85
N GLU A 243 17.38 16.12 11.32
CA GLU A 243 16.77 16.88 12.40
C GLU A 243 15.40 17.41 11.98
N ARG A 244 15.29 18.00 10.79
CA ARG A 244 14.02 18.53 10.28
C ARG A 244 12.97 17.43 10.14
N ALA A 245 13.35 16.26 9.64
CA ALA A 245 12.45 15.12 9.52
C ALA A 245 11.92 14.68 10.90
N ARG A 246 12.79 14.59 11.90
CA ARG A 246 12.41 14.25 13.30
C ARG A 246 11.46 15.28 13.88
N ASP A 247 11.77 16.56 13.76
CA ASP A 247 10.93 17.65 14.28
C ASP A 247 9.52 17.62 13.70
N LEU A 248 9.39 17.32 12.41
CA LEU A 248 8.10 17.23 11.73
C LEU A 248 7.24 16.06 12.25
N VAL A 249 7.84 14.90 12.48
CA VAL A 249 7.11 13.63 12.68
C VAL A 249 6.96 13.24 14.15
N HIS A 250 7.92 13.57 15.02
CA HIS A 250 8.01 13.07 16.40
C HIS A 250 6.70 13.14 17.19
N ASP A 251 6.12 14.33 17.32
CA ASP A 251 4.91 14.51 18.14
C ASP A 251 3.68 13.85 17.53
N GLY A 252 3.59 13.85 16.20
CA GLY A 252 2.55 13.16 15.45
C GLY A 252 2.60 11.65 15.64
N TRP A 253 3.78 11.09 15.53
CA TRP A 253 4.03 9.66 15.74
C TRP A 253 3.68 9.23 17.18
N LEU A 254 4.08 9.99 18.19
CA LEU A 254 3.75 9.71 19.59
C LEU A 254 2.24 9.73 19.84
N ARG A 255 1.50 10.69 19.26
CA ARG A 255 0.04 10.76 19.36
C ARG A 255 -0.62 9.55 18.70
N MET A 256 -0.22 9.23 17.46
CA MET A 256 -0.70 8.06 16.72
C MET A 256 -0.41 6.77 17.50
N ARG A 257 0.81 6.60 17.99
CA ARG A 257 1.23 5.40 18.73
C ARG A 257 0.44 5.19 20.04
N ARG A 258 0.12 6.29 20.76
CA ARG A 258 -0.74 6.23 21.96
C ARG A 258 -2.16 5.82 21.60
N ARG A 259 -2.75 6.43 20.56
CA ARG A 259 -4.12 6.12 20.12
C ARG A 259 -4.25 4.66 19.67
N MET A 260 -3.39 4.23 18.75
CA MET A 260 -3.37 2.86 18.26
C MET A 260 -3.09 1.86 19.38
N GLY A 261 -2.22 2.23 20.33
CA GLY A 261 -1.94 1.42 21.49
C GLY A 261 -3.18 1.21 22.36
N ALA A 262 -3.94 2.27 22.62
CA ALA A 262 -5.19 2.19 23.37
C ALA A 262 -6.25 1.29 22.69
N GLU A 263 -6.38 1.40 21.36
CA GLU A 263 -7.31 0.57 20.57
C GLU A 263 -6.90 -0.92 20.53
N ARG A 264 -5.61 -1.20 20.53
CA ARG A 264 -5.07 -2.56 20.36
C ARG A 264 -4.54 -3.21 21.64
N GLY A 265 -4.68 -2.54 22.78
CA GLY A 265 -4.17 -3.03 24.06
C GLY A 265 -2.63 -3.02 24.17
N TRP A 266 -1.94 -2.20 23.39
CA TRP A 266 -0.49 -2.07 23.48
C TRP A 266 -0.08 -1.10 24.60
N PRO A 267 1.08 -1.28 25.23
CA PRO A 267 1.58 -0.32 26.19
C PRO A 267 1.81 1.05 25.53
N PRO A 268 1.67 2.15 26.32
CA PRO A 268 2.02 3.48 25.81
C PRO A 268 3.50 3.53 25.40
N PRO A 269 3.85 4.40 24.43
CA PRO A 269 5.24 4.53 23.98
C PRO A 269 6.14 4.98 25.14
N SER A 270 7.29 4.34 25.26
CA SER A 270 8.34 4.67 26.21
C SER A 270 9.34 5.69 25.62
N PRO A 271 10.12 6.41 26.47
CA PRO A 271 11.23 7.22 25.98
C PRO A 271 12.18 6.38 25.11
N GLY A 272 12.55 6.88 23.95
CA GLY A 272 13.44 6.21 22.99
C GLY A 272 12.74 5.23 22.01
N ASP A 273 11.44 4.98 22.14
CA ASP A 273 10.73 4.15 21.16
C ASP A 273 10.71 4.78 19.77
N PHE A 274 10.54 6.11 19.70
CA PHE A 274 10.59 6.83 18.43
C PHE A 274 11.97 6.71 17.77
N GLU A 275 13.04 6.98 18.51
CA GLU A 275 14.41 6.88 17.96
C GLU A 275 14.74 5.46 17.52
N ARG A 276 14.33 4.45 18.29
CA ARG A 276 14.49 3.04 17.91
C ARG A 276 13.74 2.71 16.62
N GLU A 277 12.52 3.22 16.44
CA GLU A 277 11.74 2.99 15.23
C GLU A 277 12.38 3.71 14.03
N VAL A 278 12.97 4.88 14.23
CA VAL A 278 13.73 5.61 13.21
C VAL A 278 15.04 4.91 12.87
N GLU A 279 15.79 4.45 13.87
CA GLU A 279 17.15 3.90 13.65
C GLU A 279 17.12 2.46 13.10
N THR A 280 16.28 1.61 13.68
CA THR A 280 16.28 0.17 13.41
C THR A 280 14.89 -0.43 13.09
N GLY A 281 13.84 0.36 13.22
CA GLY A 281 12.47 -0.08 12.94
C GLY A 281 12.02 0.19 11.50
N ALA A 282 10.70 0.29 11.32
CA ALA A 282 10.08 0.47 10.01
C ALA A 282 9.93 1.93 9.56
N LEU A 283 10.28 2.92 10.39
CA LEU A 283 10.08 4.34 10.07
C LEU A 283 11.27 4.88 9.27
N TYR A 284 11.12 5.01 7.95
CA TYR A 284 12.13 5.55 7.03
C TYR A 284 12.10 7.08 7.05
N LEU A 285 12.82 7.66 8.02
CA LEU A 285 12.75 9.08 8.34
C LEU A 285 14.14 9.69 8.30
N GLY A 286 14.30 10.83 7.61
CA GLY A 286 15.56 11.56 7.57
C GLY A 286 15.83 12.34 6.30
N SER A 287 17.10 12.68 6.11
CA SER A 287 17.64 13.26 4.88
C SER A 287 17.59 12.27 3.72
N PRO A 288 17.68 12.72 2.47
CA PRO A 288 17.74 11.83 1.32
C PRO A 288 18.82 10.75 1.44
N GLU A 289 20.00 11.09 1.96
CA GLU A 289 21.13 10.16 2.14
C GLU A 289 20.83 9.09 3.20
N THR A 290 20.17 9.48 4.29
CA THR A 290 19.79 8.55 5.38
C THR A 290 18.70 7.59 4.91
N VAL A 291 17.66 8.09 4.24
CA VAL A 291 16.56 7.27 3.74
C VAL A 291 17.05 6.34 2.62
N ALA A 292 17.87 6.84 1.67
CA ALA A 292 18.40 6.04 0.57
C ALA A 292 19.20 4.83 1.06
N ARG A 293 20.10 5.02 2.03
CA ARG A 293 20.91 3.91 2.60
C ARG A 293 20.02 2.82 3.24
N ARG A 294 18.96 3.22 3.93
CA ARG A 294 18.05 2.28 4.56
C ARG A 294 17.21 1.51 3.55
N ILE A 295 16.69 2.18 2.53
CA ILE A 295 15.93 1.53 1.45
C ILE A 295 16.83 0.55 0.70
N ALA A 296 18.06 0.95 0.31
CA ALA A 296 18.99 0.05 -0.36
C ALA A 296 19.32 -1.20 0.48
N ALA A 297 19.51 -1.05 1.79
CA ALA A 297 19.71 -2.18 2.68
C ALA A 297 18.49 -3.12 2.72
N THR A 298 17.27 -2.58 2.79
CA THR A 298 16.02 -3.37 2.78
C THR A 298 15.84 -4.11 1.46
N VAL A 299 16.05 -3.43 0.33
CA VAL A 299 15.97 -4.05 -1.01
C VAL A 299 16.93 -5.22 -1.12
N ARG A 300 18.18 -5.06 -0.68
CA ARG A 300 19.18 -6.15 -0.69
C ARG A 300 18.79 -7.33 0.22
N THR A 301 18.30 -7.01 1.42
CA THR A 301 17.96 -8.03 2.41
C THR A 301 16.75 -8.86 2.02
N LEU A 302 15.73 -8.22 1.42
CA LEU A 302 14.47 -8.88 1.12
C LEU A 302 14.36 -9.34 -0.35
N GLY A 303 15.20 -8.86 -1.25
CA GLY A 303 15.16 -9.20 -2.66
C GLY A 303 13.85 -8.78 -3.32
N VAL A 304 13.40 -7.54 -3.04
CA VAL A 304 12.10 -7.04 -3.51
C VAL A 304 12.17 -6.37 -4.87
N ASP A 305 11.06 -6.45 -5.60
CA ASP A 305 10.89 -5.86 -6.93
C ASP A 305 10.31 -4.44 -6.86
N ARG A 306 9.73 -4.02 -5.70
CA ARG A 306 9.23 -2.67 -5.47
C ARG A 306 9.35 -2.27 -4.01
N PHE A 307 9.67 -0.98 -3.76
CA PHE A 307 9.63 -0.35 -2.45
C PHE A 307 8.76 0.90 -2.52
N ASP A 308 7.70 0.93 -1.71
CA ASP A 308 6.79 2.07 -1.60
C ASP A 308 7.00 2.77 -0.24
N LEU A 309 7.25 4.08 -0.27
CA LEU A 309 7.30 4.90 0.94
C LEU A 309 5.88 5.32 1.32
N LYS A 310 5.35 4.78 2.43
CA LYS A 310 4.07 5.21 2.99
C LYS A 310 4.25 6.56 3.68
N TYR A 311 3.87 7.62 2.98
CA TYR A 311 4.24 8.99 3.33
C TYR A 311 3.23 9.73 4.23
N ASP A 312 2.04 9.16 4.52
CA ASP A 312 0.99 9.84 5.29
C ASP A 312 1.38 10.05 6.77
N GLN A 313 2.12 11.10 6.98
CA GLN A 313 2.45 11.61 8.30
C GLN A 313 1.50 12.78 8.66
N PRO A 314 1.20 13.03 9.94
CA PRO A 314 0.31 14.11 10.36
C PRO A 314 1.04 15.47 10.34
N VAL A 315 1.49 15.86 9.15
CA VAL A 315 2.18 17.13 8.83
C VAL A 315 1.34 17.95 7.87
N THR A 316 1.84 19.07 7.37
CA THR A 316 1.12 19.89 6.39
C THR A 316 1.20 19.28 4.99
N HIS A 317 0.24 19.61 4.12
CA HIS A 317 0.29 19.23 2.71
C HIS A 317 1.60 19.67 2.03
N ALA A 318 2.09 20.88 2.34
CA ALA A 318 3.35 21.37 1.78
C ALA A 318 4.56 20.50 2.17
N ASP A 319 4.64 20.06 3.44
CA ASP A 319 5.69 19.15 3.90
C ASP A 319 5.60 17.77 3.20
N LEU A 320 4.37 17.28 2.90
CA LEU A 320 4.19 16.03 2.16
C LEU A 320 4.65 16.14 0.70
N VAL A 321 4.28 17.22 0.00
CA VAL A 321 4.71 17.47 -1.37
C VAL A 321 6.23 17.62 -1.47
N GLU A 322 6.86 18.32 -0.52
CA GLU A 322 8.32 18.42 -0.42
C GLU A 322 8.96 17.04 -0.23
N SER A 323 8.43 16.25 0.70
CA SER A 323 8.92 14.88 0.95
C SER A 323 8.82 13.97 -0.27
N ILE A 324 7.70 14.00 -1.00
CA ILE A 324 7.50 13.24 -2.24
C ILE A 324 8.52 13.67 -3.31
N SER A 325 8.73 14.97 -3.48
CA SER A 325 9.70 15.51 -4.43
C SER A 325 11.12 15.07 -4.09
N LEU A 326 11.55 15.24 -2.82
CA LEU A 326 12.86 14.78 -2.35
C LEU A 326 13.04 13.26 -2.52
N TYR A 327 11.99 12.50 -2.28
CA TYR A 327 12.02 11.04 -2.46
C TYR A 327 12.28 10.66 -3.91
N GLY A 328 11.49 11.17 -4.86
CA GLY A 328 11.67 10.86 -6.29
C GLY A 328 12.95 11.43 -6.89
N GLU A 329 13.25 12.71 -6.62
CA GLU A 329 14.34 13.42 -7.28
C GLU A 329 15.73 13.14 -6.69
N ARG A 330 15.82 12.77 -5.40
CA ARG A 330 17.10 12.56 -4.70
C ARG A 330 17.27 11.15 -4.15
N VAL A 331 16.31 10.64 -3.40
CA VAL A 331 16.44 9.32 -2.75
C VAL A 331 16.50 8.20 -3.78
N VAL A 332 15.54 8.17 -4.71
CA VAL A 332 15.44 7.08 -5.70
C VAL A 332 16.70 6.97 -6.56
N PRO A 333 17.28 8.06 -7.13
CA PRO A 333 18.55 7.98 -7.84
C PRO A 333 19.70 7.42 -6.97
N MET A 334 19.82 7.88 -5.71
CA MET A 334 20.86 7.39 -4.79
C MET A 334 20.69 5.88 -4.51
N VAL A 335 19.45 5.40 -4.33
CA VAL A 335 19.19 3.97 -4.13
C VAL A 335 19.59 3.18 -5.38
N LYS A 336 19.22 3.66 -6.58
CA LYS A 336 19.56 3.01 -7.85
C LYS A 336 21.08 2.92 -8.04
N ASP A 337 21.82 3.98 -7.72
CA ASP A 337 23.28 3.99 -7.76
C ASP A 337 23.88 2.97 -6.78
N MET A 338 23.42 2.98 -5.51
CA MET A 338 23.88 2.02 -4.49
C MET A 338 23.60 0.55 -4.85
N LEU A 339 22.51 0.26 -5.60
CA LEU A 339 22.17 -1.10 -6.02
C LEU A 339 22.89 -1.52 -7.31
N SER A 340 23.40 -0.57 -8.09
CA SER A 340 24.13 -0.83 -9.33
C SER A 340 25.58 -1.18 -9.10
N ASP A 341 26.17 -0.80 -7.96
CA ASP A 341 27.56 -1.04 -7.59
C ASP A 341 27.80 -2.50 -7.07
N ASP A 342 26.74 -3.31 -6.97
CA ASP A 342 26.74 -4.74 -6.55
C ASP A 342 26.57 -5.67 -7.78
#